data_ef20490dce9fa74468656058964f4af7
#
_entry.id   ef20490dce9fa74468656058964f4af7
#
_cell.length_a   1.000
_cell.length_b   1.000
_cell.length_c   1.000
_cell.angle_alpha   90.00
_cell.angle_beta   90.00
_cell.angle_gamma   90.00
#
_symmetry.space_group_name_H-M   'P 1'
#
loop_
_entity.id
_entity.type
_entity.pdbx_description
1 polymer ?
#
loop_
_entity_poly.entity_id
_entity_poly.type
_entity_poly.pdbx_seq_one_letter_code
_entity_poly.pdbx_strand_id
1 'polypeptide(L)'
;MSTAGMKKVTCPIFDGHDYPKWKAMMRKRLMTMNSELWTVTEIGLTDLCKMADTDDIRKYTRLDIMAKDIICSCLSRDQFRHIMHLCNAKLIWDRISDVYEGHRTRQDP
;
A
#
# COMPACT_ATOMS: atom_id res chain seq x y z
N MET A 1 -28.57 -12.44 1.94
CA MET A 1 -28.34 -12.27 1.95
C MET A 1 -27.43 -11.53 1.93
N SER A 2 -27.39 -10.93 1.85
CA SER A 2 -26.72 -10.15 2.04
C SER A 2 -25.43 -10.32 2.14
N THR A 3 -25.15 -11.04 2.57
CA THR A 3 -23.93 -11.39 2.75
C THR A 3 -23.23 -11.33 1.58
N ALA A 4 -23.81 -11.67 0.74
CA ALA A 4 -23.25 -11.72 -0.48
C ALA A 4 -22.45 -10.54 -0.68
N GLY A 5 -23.00 -9.56 -0.48
CA GLY A 5 -22.35 -8.40 -0.80
C GLY A 5 -21.05 -8.30 -0.22
N MET A 6 -20.86 -8.70 0.90
CA MET A 6 -19.72 -8.40 1.45
C MET A 6 -18.61 -9.07 0.96
N LYS A 7 -18.77 -10.11 0.47
CA LYS A 7 -17.70 -10.75 0.12
C LYS A 7 -17.00 -10.23 -0.94
N LYS A 8 -17.50 -9.64 -1.70
CA LYS A 8 -16.91 -9.23 -2.81
C LYS A 8 -15.76 -8.45 -2.53
N VAL A 9 -15.38 -8.16 -1.44
CA VAL A 9 -14.31 -7.38 -1.23
C VAL A 9 -13.06 -8.11 -1.16
N THR A 10 -12.92 -9.25 -1.63
CA THR A 10 -11.72 -9.92 -1.57
C THR A 10 -10.75 -9.26 -2.46
N CYS A 11 -9.54 -9.09 -2.11
CA CYS A 11 -8.57 -8.54 -3.02
C CYS A 11 -7.63 -9.67 -3.41
N PRO A 12 -7.09 -9.63 -4.61
CA PRO A 12 -6.19 -10.67 -5.05
C PRO A 12 -4.91 -10.64 -4.25
N ILE A 13 -4.34 -11.79 -4.00
CA ILE A 13 -3.10 -11.89 -3.26
C ILE A 13 -1.95 -11.80 -4.23
N PHE A 14 -1.02 -10.87 -3.99
CA PHE A 14 0.15 -10.74 -4.85
C PHE A 14 1.19 -11.76 -4.43
N ASP A 15 1.59 -12.58 -5.36
CA ASP A 15 2.58 -13.62 -5.11
C ASP A 15 3.80 -13.45 -6.01
N GLY A 16 3.97 -12.31 -6.61
CA GLY A 16 5.10 -12.05 -7.50
C GLY A 16 4.72 -12.10 -8.97
N HIS A 17 3.49 -12.47 -9.28
CA HIS A 17 3.05 -12.53 -10.65
C HIS A 17 1.99 -11.48 -10.94
N ASP A 18 2.00 -11.00 -12.18
CA ASP A 18 0.96 -10.06 -12.63
C ASP A 18 0.92 -8.79 -11.78
N TYR A 19 2.08 -8.25 -11.50
CA TYR A 19 2.20 -7.07 -10.67
C TYR A 19 1.37 -5.88 -11.17
N PRO A 20 1.37 -5.54 -12.47
CA PRO A 20 0.62 -4.39 -12.93
C PRO A 20 -0.86 -4.48 -12.58
N LYS A 21 -1.44 -5.67 -12.68
CA LYS A 21 -2.84 -5.85 -12.37
C LYS A 21 -3.08 -5.69 -10.88
N TRP A 22 -2.23 -6.31 -10.06
CA TRP A 22 -2.35 -6.20 -8.61
C TRP A 22 -2.18 -4.74 -8.15
N LYS A 23 -1.20 -4.04 -8.74
CA LYS A 23 -0.93 -2.66 -8.40
C LYS A 23 -2.16 -1.79 -8.66
N ALA A 24 -2.77 -1.95 -9.84
CA ALA A 24 -3.92 -1.15 -10.19
C ALA A 24 -5.10 -1.44 -9.27
N MET A 25 -5.32 -2.70 -8.95
CA MET A 25 -6.42 -3.08 -8.10
C MET A 25 -6.22 -2.61 -6.66
N MET A 26 -5.01 -2.69 -6.15
CA MET A 26 -4.73 -2.25 -4.80
C MET A 26 -4.86 -0.74 -4.66
N ARG A 27 -4.35 0.01 -5.64
CA ARG A 27 -4.47 1.45 -5.63
C ARG A 27 -5.95 1.84 -5.63
N LYS A 28 -6.75 1.20 -6.49
CA LYS A 28 -8.16 1.49 -6.56
C LYS A 28 -8.86 1.15 -5.25
N ARG A 29 -8.47 0.04 -4.62
CA ARG A 29 -9.06 -0.36 -3.37
C ARG A 29 -8.80 0.66 -2.27
N LEU A 30 -7.57 1.13 -2.16
CA LEU A 30 -7.23 2.13 -1.15
C LEU A 30 -8.01 3.42 -1.40
N MET A 31 -8.07 3.86 -2.66
CA MET A 31 -8.77 5.08 -2.99
C MET A 31 -10.28 4.97 -2.74
N THR A 32 -10.84 3.81 -3.00
CA THR A 32 -12.27 3.60 -2.81
C THR A 32 -12.64 3.55 -1.33
N MET A 33 -11.79 2.96 -0.50
CA MET A 33 -12.07 2.88 0.90
C MET A 33 -11.93 4.25 1.57
N ASN A 34 -10.89 5.00 1.20
CA ASN A 34 -10.70 6.32 1.73
C ASN A 34 -9.55 6.90 0.94
N SER A 35 -9.79 7.96 0.19
CA SER A 35 -8.74 8.52 -0.66
C SER A 35 -7.47 8.89 0.08
N GLU A 36 -7.58 9.18 1.36
CA GLU A 36 -6.39 9.51 2.13
C GLU A 36 -5.51 8.29 2.43
N LEU A 37 -6.06 7.09 2.32
CA LEU A 37 -5.24 5.89 2.44
C LEU A 37 -4.27 5.83 1.27
N TRP A 38 -4.71 6.22 0.08
CA TRP A 38 -3.81 6.28 -1.06
C TRP A 38 -2.82 7.43 -0.89
N THR A 39 -3.27 8.57 -0.40
CA THR A 39 -2.40 9.72 -0.19
C THR A 39 -1.23 9.36 0.73
N VAL A 40 -1.51 8.67 1.82
CA VAL A 40 -0.44 8.34 2.76
C VAL A 40 0.48 7.26 2.19
N THR A 41 -0.01 6.46 1.27
CA THR A 41 0.81 5.45 0.61
C THR A 41 1.68 6.08 -0.48
N GLU A 42 1.12 7.01 -1.23
CA GLU A 42 1.83 7.66 -2.32
C GLU A 42 2.85 8.69 -1.84
N ILE A 43 2.45 9.58 -0.97
CA ILE A 43 3.31 10.65 -0.50
C ILE A 43 4.18 10.21 0.66
N GLY A 44 3.62 9.45 1.57
CA GLY A 44 4.38 8.92 2.70
C GLY A 44 4.14 9.68 3.98
N LEU A 45 4.10 8.95 5.08
CA LEU A 45 3.85 9.52 6.39
C LEU A 45 4.86 10.59 6.75
N THR A 46 6.12 10.33 6.49
CA THR A 46 7.17 11.27 6.87
C THR A 46 6.98 12.64 6.21
N ASP A 47 6.72 12.64 4.90
CA ASP A 47 6.54 13.90 4.21
C ASP A 47 5.24 14.59 4.59
N LEU A 48 4.18 13.83 4.80
CA LEU A 48 2.92 14.44 5.19
C LEU A 48 3.00 15.07 6.57
N CYS A 49 3.82 14.53 7.46
CA CYS A 49 3.91 15.07 8.80
C CYS A 49 4.84 16.27 8.93
N LYS A 50 5.62 16.57 7.91
CA LYS A 50 6.57 17.67 8.02
C LYS A 50 5.92 19.01 8.32
N MET A 51 4.75 19.28 7.72
CA MET A 51 4.11 20.56 7.94
C MET A 51 2.77 20.40 8.68
N ALA A 52 2.54 19.25 9.25
CA ALA A 52 1.26 18.98 9.87
C ALA A 52 1.24 19.33 11.34
N ASP A 53 0.08 19.69 11.87
CA ASP A 53 -0.05 19.94 13.29
C ASP A 53 -0.25 18.59 14.00
N THR A 54 -0.36 18.62 15.30
CA THR A 54 -0.47 17.40 16.11
C THR A 54 -1.67 16.54 15.73
N ASP A 55 -2.80 17.16 15.45
CA ASP A 55 -4.00 16.38 15.11
C ASP A 55 -3.82 15.71 13.75
N ASP A 56 -3.22 16.40 12.80
CA ASP A 56 -2.99 15.84 11.48
C ASP A 56 -1.95 14.73 11.54
N ILE A 57 -0.91 14.90 12.35
CA ILE A 57 0.09 13.85 12.51
C ILE A 57 -0.57 12.59 13.04
N ARG A 58 -1.47 12.75 14.02
CA ARG A 58 -2.16 11.61 14.59
C ARG A 58 -3.05 10.95 13.54
N LYS A 59 -3.73 11.77 12.73
CA LYS A 59 -4.59 11.26 11.69
C LYS A 59 -3.78 10.49 10.63
N TYR A 60 -2.69 11.09 10.15
CA TYR A 60 -1.89 10.44 9.13
C TYR A 60 -1.22 9.16 9.64
N THR A 61 -0.83 9.15 10.90
CA THR A 61 -0.25 7.96 11.51
C THR A 61 -1.26 6.81 11.50
N ARG A 62 -2.51 7.13 11.85
CA ARG A 62 -3.54 6.10 11.85
C ARG A 62 -3.84 5.60 10.44
N LEU A 63 -3.88 6.52 9.48
CA LEU A 63 -4.12 6.14 8.10
C LEU A 63 -2.97 5.30 7.54
N ASP A 64 -1.75 5.61 7.93
CA ASP A 64 -0.60 4.84 7.49
C ASP A 64 -0.69 3.40 8.00
N ILE A 65 -1.06 3.23 9.25
CA ILE A 65 -1.20 1.89 9.83
C ILE A 65 -2.30 1.13 9.09
N MET A 66 -3.40 1.79 8.77
CA MET A 66 -4.48 1.15 8.04
C MET A 66 -4.05 0.75 6.64
N ALA A 67 -3.38 1.65 5.93
CA ALA A 67 -2.94 1.37 4.57
C ALA A 67 -1.95 0.20 4.57
N LYS A 68 -1.03 0.21 5.52
CA LYS A 68 -0.05 -0.83 5.63
C LYS A 68 -0.73 -2.18 5.86
N ASP A 69 -1.71 -2.21 6.74
CA ASP A 69 -2.43 -3.43 7.05
C ASP A 69 -3.19 -3.95 5.83
N ILE A 70 -3.82 -3.07 5.07
CA ILE A 70 -4.57 -3.46 3.89
C ILE A 70 -3.61 -4.02 2.83
N ILE A 71 -2.51 -3.35 2.59
CA ILE A 71 -1.55 -3.80 1.59
C ILE A 71 -0.98 -5.16 1.99
N CYS A 72 -0.56 -5.30 3.23
CA CYS A 72 0.05 -6.53 3.69
C CYS A 72 -0.92 -7.70 3.65
N SER A 73 -2.21 -7.44 3.86
CA SER A 73 -3.19 -8.51 3.83
C SER A 73 -3.40 -9.06 2.43
N CYS A 74 -2.92 -8.35 1.41
CA CYS A 74 -3.04 -8.78 0.04
C CYS A 74 -1.71 -9.24 -0.54
N LEU A 75 -0.79 -9.67 0.30
CA LEU A 75 0.49 -10.22 -0.12
C LEU A 75 0.60 -11.66 0.32
N SER A 76 1.27 -12.48 -0.49
CA SER A 76 1.52 -13.84 -0.09
C SER A 76 2.53 -13.82 1.06
N ARG A 77 2.70 -14.92 1.73
CA ARG A 77 3.63 -15.00 2.82
C ARG A 77 5.06 -14.65 2.38
N ASP A 78 5.47 -15.13 1.22
CA ASP A 78 6.79 -14.81 0.72
C ASP A 78 6.95 -13.32 0.45
N GLN A 79 5.97 -12.68 -0.16
CA GLN A 79 6.06 -11.26 -0.42
C GLN A 79 6.06 -10.47 0.87
N PHE A 80 5.22 -10.86 1.82
CA PHE A 80 5.16 -10.18 3.10
C PHE A 80 6.51 -10.25 3.80
N ARG A 81 7.18 -11.38 3.70
CA ARG A 81 8.45 -11.56 4.39
C ARG A 81 9.50 -10.56 3.93
N HIS A 82 9.44 -10.14 2.66
CA HIS A 82 10.41 -9.20 2.13
C HIS A 82 10.16 -7.76 2.56
N ILE A 83 8.96 -7.44 3.03
CA ILE A 83 8.66 -6.06 3.37
C ILE A 83 8.23 -5.86 4.82
N MET A 84 8.13 -6.92 5.59
CA MET A 84 7.61 -6.80 6.95
C MET A 84 8.43 -5.91 7.86
N HIS A 85 9.69 -5.69 7.52
CA HIS A 85 10.54 -4.84 8.32
C HIS A 85 10.41 -3.35 8.01
N LEU A 86 9.65 -3.02 6.96
CA LEU A 86 9.51 -1.63 6.59
C LEU A 86 8.45 -0.96 7.45
N CYS A 87 8.70 0.27 7.83
CA CYS A 87 7.88 0.90 8.84
C CYS A 87 6.64 1.64 8.36
N ASN A 88 6.51 1.97 7.12
CA ASN A 88 5.30 2.65 6.69
C ASN A 88 4.84 2.19 5.32
N ALA A 89 3.60 2.59 4.96
CA ALA A 89 2.99 2.13 3.73
C ALA A 89 3.75 2.55 2.48
N LYS A 90 4.29 3.76 2.46
CA LYS A 90 5.02 4.21 1.29
C LYS A 90 6.27 3.39 1.07
N LEU A 91 7.00 3.08 2.13
CA LEU A 91 8.21 2.27 1.99
C LEU A 91 7.87 0.89 1.44
N ILE A 92 6.76 0.32 1.88
CA ILE A 92 6.33 -0.98 1.39
C ILE A 92 5.96 -0.88 -0.09
N TRP A 93 5.16 0.12 -0.43
CA TRP A 93 4.72 0.30 -1.81
C TRP A 93 5.91 0.51 -2.74
N ASP A 94 6.83 1.37 -2.34
CA ASP A 94 8.00 1.67 -3.14
C ASP A 94 8.92 0.46 -3.30
N ARG A 95 9.06 -0.33 -2.25
CA ARG A 95 9.90 -1.50 -2.35
C ARG A 95 9.34 -2.51 -3.34
N ILE A 96 8.03 -2.74 -3.30
CA ILE A 96 7.41 -3.66 -4.24
C ILE A 96 7.54 -3.10 -5.66
N SER A 97 7.32 -1.79 -5.83
CA SER A 97 7.48 -1.16 -7.13
C SER A 97 8.90 -1.30 -7.65
N ASP A 98 9.88 -1.09 -6.80
CA ASP A 98 11.27 -1.19 -7.21
C ASP A 98 11.61 -2.59 -7.69
N VAL A 99 11.12 -3.59 -7.01
CA VAL A 99 11.42 -4.96 -7.38
C VAL A 99 10.75 -5.35 -8.70
N TYR A 100 9.52 -4.91 -8.92
CA TYR A 100 8.76 -5.38 -10.06
C TYR A 100 8.64 -4.40 -11.24
N GLU A 101 9.02 -3.16 -11.06
CA GLU A 101 9.01 -2.24 -12.17
C GLU A 101 10.10 -1.20 -12.15
N GLY A 102 10.65 -0.90 -11.03
CA GLY A 102 11.62 0.17 -10.98
C GLY A 102 12.98 -0.15 -11.48
N HIS A 103 13.28 -1.40 -11.63
CA HIS A 103 14.58 -1.70 -12.01
C HIS A 103 14.96 -1.10 -13.32
N ARG A 104 13.99 -0.82 -14.17
CA ARG A 104 14.34 -0.29 -15.41
C ARG A 104 14.93 1.04 -15.25
N THR A 105 14.70 1.73 -14.21
CA THR A 105 15.21 3.04 -14.14
C THR A 105 16.61 3.00 -13.69
N ARG A 106 17.03 1.94 -13.08
CA ARG A 106 18.28 1.96 -12.64
C ARG A 106 19.17 1.32 -13.51
N GLN A 107 18.74 0.80 -14.44
CA GLN A 107 19.49 0.18 -15.23
C GLN A 107 20.25 1.03 -16.00
N ASP A 108 20.09 1.90 -16.07
CA ASP A 108 20.71 2.70 -16.86
C ASP A 108 21.90 2.84 -16.53
N PRO A 109 22.57 2.67 -16.64
CA PRO A 109 23.71 2.92 -16.54
C PRO A 109 24.30 2.70 -17.46
#